data_1bdf35f04162c6424fb6d8b7ad4934af
#
_entry.id   1bdf35f04162c6424fb6d8b7ad4934af
#
_cell.length_a   1.000
_cell.length_b   1.000
_cell.length_c   1.000
_cell.angle_alpha   90.00
_cell.angle_beta   90.00
_cell.angle_gamma   90.00
#
_symmetry.space_group_name_H-M   'P 1'
#
loop_
_entity.id
_entity.type
_entity.pdbx_description
1 polymer ?
#
loop_
_entity_poly.entity_id
_entity_poly.type
_entity_poly.pdbx_seq_one_letter_code
_entity_poly.pdbx_strand_id
1 'polypeptide(L)'
;MKQKSQNRFLAALLAVAMMLQMLPMLAFAEDALGTGEVRNKRTGTTYTSLATAVAEAQSGDTIELGEGNYTLYGVPSVGSTQGKDLTFVGQGTDKTAWNIGDEVPDPNKFGTEYNGDYSFDGAKTVTFKNMTLRSGKVDYLGFIRIDNTVVENCVINGKTDYWGYTSAVFKDTTFNAPSSNYALWTYCSPTMTFDTCTFNANGKAINVYTDYSAGAHDITVNFNNCTVNSNFQSYVS
;
A
#
# COMPACT_ATOMS: atom_id res chain seq x y z
N MET A 1 -56.16 -0.03 37.89
CA MET A 1 -54.92 -0.80 38.25
C MET A 1 -54.06 -1.19 37.06
N LYS A 2 -54.56 -1.40 35.87
CA LYS A 2 -53.79 -1.83 34.68
C LYS A 2 -52.71 -0.80 34.20
N GLN A 3 -53.00 0.51 34.27
CA GLN A 3 -52.10 1.54 33.76
C GLN A 3 -50.83 1.74 34.61
N LYS A 4 -50.88 1.54 35.93
CA LYS A 4 -49.72 1.58 36.82
C LYS A 4 -48.76 0.42 36.57
N SER A 5 -49.23 -0.72 36.17
CA SER A 5 -48.44 -1.92 35.84
C SER A 5 -47.67 -1.74 34.52
N GLN A 6 -48.31 -1.16 33.52
CA GLN A 6 -47.68 -0.90 32.20
C GLN A 6 -46.56 0.11 32.30
N ASN A 7 -46.74 1.18 33.09
CA ASN A 7 -45.69 2.17 33.25
C ASN A 7 -44.47 1.63 34.01
N ARG A 8 -44.63 0.71 34.95
CA ARG A 8 -43.56 0.03 35.65
C ARG A 8 -42.77 -0.92 34.73
N PHE A 9 -43.48 -1.60 33.83
CA PHE A 9 -42.86 -2.50 32.86
C PHE A 9 -42.05 -1.71 31.82
N LEU A 10 -42.59 -0.60 31.34
CA LEU A 10 -41.90 0.30 30.41
C LEU A 10 -40.65 0.93 31.03
N ALA A 11 -40.73 1.36 32.29
CA ALA A 11 -39.59 1.92 33.02
C ALA A 11 -38.49 0.88 33.26
N ALA A 12 -38.85 -0.37 33.55
CA ALA A 12 -37.90 -1.46 33.72
C ALA A 12 -37.21 -1.81 32.39
N LEU A 13 -37.96 -1.83 31.28
CA LEU A 13 -37.41 -2.08 29.93
C LEU A 13 -36.45 -0.96 29.50
N LEU A 14 -36.78 0.29 29.80
CA LEU A 14 -35.92 1.45 29.54
C LEU A 14 -34.62 1.40 30.35
N ALA A 15 -34.70 1.02 31.63
CA ALA A 15 -33.54 0.85 32.48
C ALA A 15 -32.59 -0.24 32.03
N VAL A 16 -33.13 -1.39 31.55
CA VAL A 16 -32.37 -2.47 30.97
C VAL A 16 -31.71 -2.04 29.67
N ALA A 17 -32.43 -1.29 28.82
CA ALA A 17 -31.87 -0.75 27.57
C ALA A 17 -30.75 0.26 27.82
N MET A 18 -30.89 1.11 28.84
CA MET A 18 -29.81 2.03 29.24
C MET A 18 -28.60 1.31 29.87
N MET A 19 -28.83 0.24 30.63
CA MET A 19 -27.70 -0.57 31.16
C MET A 19 -26.96 -1.34 30.07
N LEU A 20 -27.65 -1.78 29.00
CA LEU A 20 -26.96 -2.38 27.86
C LEU A 20 -26.10 -1.39 27.06
N GLN A 21 -26.46 -0.10 27.07
CA GLN A 21 -25.65 0.95 26.43
C GLN A 21 -24.46 1.40 27.31
N MET A 22 -24.47 1.05 28.59
CA MET A 22 -23.35 1.33 29.51
C MET A 22 -22.39 0.15 29.70
N LEU A 23 -22.60 -0.96 29.01
CA LEU A 23 -21.53 -1.95 28.87
C LEU A 23 -20.39 -1.25 28.14
N PRO A 24 -19.21 -1.05 28.79
CA PRO A 24 -18.07 -0.61 28.03
C PRO A 24 -17.96 -1.63 26.89
N MET A 25 -18.01 -1.17 25.66
CA MET A 25 -17.42 -1.95 24.57
C MET A 25 -16.01 -2.22 25.07
N LEU A 26 -15.78 -3.44 25.54
CA LEU A 26 -14.44 -3.98 25.62
C LEU A 26 -13.98 -3.97 24.15
N ALA A 27 -13.48 -2.81 23.72
CA ALA A 27 -12.55 -2.79 22.62
C ALA A 27 -11.42 -3.69 23.14
N PHE A 28 -11.45 -4.94 22.74
CA PHE A 28 -10.26 -5.76 22.82
C PHE A 28 -9.21 -4.92 22.09
N ALA A 29 -8.30 -4.33 22.84
CA ALA A 29 -7.12 -3.72 22.26
C ALA A 29 -6.53 -4.88 21.45
N GLU A 30 -6.59 -4.76 20.14
CA GLU A 30 -5.96 -5.73 19.26
C GLU A 30 -4.51 -5.76 19.70
N ASP A 31 -4.00 -6.91 20.14
CA ASP A 31 -2.64 -7.01 20.65
C ASP A 31 -1.69 -6.44 19.62
N ALA A 32 -0.86 -5.49 20.03
CA ALA A 32 0.12 -4.89 19.17
C ALA A 32 1.01 -5.99 18.59
N LEU A 33 1.23 -5.96 17.29
CA LEU A 33 2.15 -6.90 16.64
C LEU A 33 3.57 -6.70 17.17
N GLY A 34 4.22 -7.79 17.47
CA GLY A 34 5.64 -7.81 17.81
C GLY A 34 6.53 -7.42 16.63
N THR A 35 7.78 -7.17 16.91
CA THR A 35 8.79 -6.87 15.89
C THR A 35 8.96 -8.07 14.95
N GLY A 36 8.86 -7.82 13.64
CA GLY A 36 8.99 -8.84 12.60
C GLY A 36 7.75 -9.72 12.40
N GLU A 37 6.69 -9.51 13.17
CA GLU A 37 5.45 -10.28 13.02
C GLU A 37 4.58 -9.71 11.90
N VAL A 38 3.83 -10.60 11.27
CA VAL A 38 2.85 -10.30 10.23
C VAL A 38 1.54 -10.96 10.61
N ARG A 39 0.43 -10.24 10.56
CA ARG A 39 -0.89 -10.79 10.89
C ARG A 39 -1.85 -10.65 9.73
N ASN A 40 -2.55 -11.73 9.42
CA ASN A 40 -3.74 -11.64 8.58
C ASN A 40 -4.93 -11.23 9.46
N LYS A 41 -5.43 -10.03 9.26
CA LYS A 41 -6.49 -9.45 10.10
C LYS A 41 -7.79 -10.26 10.07
N ARG A 42 -8.14 -10.83 8.94
CA ARG A 42 -9.39 -11.62 8.81
C ARG A 42 -9.36 -12.89 9.65
N THR A 43 -8.21 -13.60 9.68
CA THR A 43 -8.09 -14.88 10.39
C THR A 43 -7.54 -14.72 11.80
N GLY A 44 -6.92 -13.59 12.12
CA GLY A 44 -6.16 -13.38 13.36
C GLY A 44 -4.84 -14.14 13.40
N THR A 45 -4.47 -14.86 12.34
CA THR A 45 -3.26 -15.68 12.30
C THR A 45 -2.02 -14.79 12.20
N THR A 46 -1.04 -15.04 13.06
CA THR A 46 0.26 -14.37 13.06
C THR A 46 1.32 -15.25 12.41
N TYR A 47 2.18 -14.63 11.61
CA TYR A 47 3.27 -15.25 10.87
C TYR A 47 4.59 -14.54 11.18
N THR A 48 5.69 -15.22 10.98
CA THR A 48 7.05 -14.65 11.03
C THR A 48 7.61 -14.37 9.63
N SER A 49 6.82 -14.59 8.59
CA SER A 49 7.19 -14.42 7.18
C SER A 49 6.07 -13.74 6.42
N LEU A 50 6.40 -12.60 5.78
CA LEU A 50 5.48 -11.91 4.89
C LEU A 50 5.09 -12.78 3.69
N ALA A 51 6.05 -13.55 3.13
CA ALA A 51 5.79 -14.43 2.00
C ALA A 51 4.74 -15.50 2.36
N THR A 52 4.84 -16.10 3.54
CA THR A 52 3.86 -17.08 4.01
C THR A 52 2.49 -16.45 4.22
N ALA A 53 2.43 -15.29 4.87
CA ALA A 53 1.18 -14.57 5.08
C ALA A 53 0.47 -14.24 3.77
N VAL A 54 1.23 -13.78 2.76
CA VAL A 54 0.71 -13.48 1.41
C VAL A 54 0.26 -14.74 0.69
N ALA A 55 1.03 -15.83 0.79
CA ALA A 55 0.67 -17.11 0.14
C ALA A 55 -0.67 -17.66 0.66
N GLU A 56 -0.90 -17.55 1.96
CA GLU A 56 -2.12 -18.06 2.62
C GLU A 56 -3.30 -17.06 2.60
N ALA A 57 -3.06 -15.80 2.25
CA ALA A 57 -4.09 -14.78 2.17
C ALA A 57 -5.13 -15.09 1.09
N GLN A 58 -6.33 -14.60 1.31
CA GLN A 58 -7.41 -14.57 0.32
C GLN A 58 -7.57 -13.14 -0.22
N SER A 59 -8.18 -13.01 -1.40
CA SER A 59 -8.51 -11.71 -1.96
C SER A 59 -9.43 -10.93 -1.00
N GLY A 60 -9.10 -9.67 -0.78
CA GLY A 60 -9.76 -8.80 0.20
C GLY A 60 -9.12 -8.81 1.60
N ASP A 61 -8.12 -9.64 1.85
CA ASP A 61 -7.46 -9.68 3.15
C ASP A 61 -6.62 -8.42 3.42
N THR A 62 -6.57 -8.05 4.69
CA THR A 62 -5.63 -7.07 5.22
C THR A 62 -4.49 -7.80 5.93
N ILE A 63 -3.27 -7.50 5.51
CA ILE A 63 -2.03 -8.01 6.07
C ILE A 63 -1.39 -6.88 6.87
N GLU A 64 -1.35 -7.03 8.17
CA GLU A 64 -0.73 -6.08 9.09
C GLU A 64 0.73 -6.49 9.35
N LEU A 65 1.63 -5.51 9.24
CA LEU A 65 3.06 -5.70 9.47
C LEU A 65 3.45 -4.99 10.77
N GLY A 66 4.07 -5.71 11.67
CA GLY A 66 4.63 -5.16 12.89
C GLY A 66 5.82 -4.23 12.62
N GLU A 67 6.47 -3.77 13.68
CA GLU A 67 7.71 -3.01 13.56
C GLU A 67 8.81 -3.90 12.97
N GLY A 68 9.58 -3.39 11.99
CA GLY A 68 10.70 -4.14 11.42
C GLY A 68 10.90 -3.93 9.92
N ASN A 69 11.81 -4.74 9.37
CA ASN A 69 12.13 -4.74 7.95
C ASN A 69 11.63 -6.04 7.33
N TYR A 70 10.83 -5.91 6.31
CA TYR A 70 10.23 -7.02 5.58
C TYR A 70 10.83 -7.11 4.18
N THR A 71 10.95 -8.33 3.68
CA THR A 71 11.42 -8.60 2.32
C THR A 71 10.47 -9.56 1.64
N LEU A 72 9.98 -9.18 0.48
CA LEU A 72 9.20 -10.04 -0.39
C LEU A 72 9.55 -9.65 -1.84
N TYR A 73 10.19 -10.54 -2.53
CA TYR A 73 10.60 -10.31 -3.91
C TYR A 73 9.45 -10.53 -4.87
N GLY A 74 9.42 -9.72 -5.95
CA GLY A 74 8.34 -9.76 -6.92
C GLY A 74 8.16 -11.12 -7.57
N VAL A 75 9.13 -11.59 -8.30
CA VAL A 75 8.96 -12.76 -9.16
C VAL A 75 8.58 -14.05 -8.42
N PRO A 76 9.27 -14.47 -7.35
CA PRO A 76 8.86 -15.67 -6.63
C PRO A 76 7.48 -15.54 -6.01
N SER A 77 7.03 -14.31 -5.80
CA SER A 77 5.80 -13.99 -5.11
C SER A 77 4.63 -13.75 -6.06
N VAL A 78 4.88 -13.53 -7.34
CA VAL A 78 3.83 -13.25 -8.33
C VAL A 78 2.76 -14.32 -8.28
N GLY A 79 3.15 -15.58 -8.29
CA GLY A 79 2.20 -16.68 -8.21
C GLY A 79 1.39 -16.72 -6.90
N SER A 80 1.92 -16.24 -5.80
CA SER A 80 1.23 -16.23 -4.52
C SER A 80 0.29 -15.05 -4.32
N THR A 81 0.54 -13.95 -5.05
CA THR A 81 -0.30 -12.75 -4.99
C THR A 81 -1.23 -12.62 -6.17
N GLN A 82 -1.01 -13.40 -7.22
CA GLN A 82 -1.73 -13.30 -8.48
C GLN A 82 -3.25 -13.34 -8.28
N GLY A 83 -3.92 -12.33 -8.81
CA GLY A 83 -5.37 -12.20 -8.71
C GLY A 83 -5.91 -11.87 -7.32
N LYS A 84 -5.06 -11.64 -6.31
CA LYS A 84 -5.47 -11.30 -4.96
C LYS A 84 -5.45 -9.80 -4.74
N ASP A 85 -6.58 -9.26 -4.33
CA ASP A 85 -6.68 -7.89 -3.82
C ASP A 85 -6.22 -7.89 -2.37
N LEU A 86 -5.14 -7.21 -2.07
CA LEU A 86 -4.55 -7.20 -0.72
C LEU A 86 -4.36 -5.76 -0.22
N THR A 87 -4.55 -5.60 1.08
CA THR A 87 -4.19 -4.36 1.79
C THR A 87 -3.07 -4.68 2.77
N PHE A 88 -1.95 -3.95 2.64
CA PHE A 88 -0.81 -4.03 3.54
C PHE A 88 -0.79 -2.81 4.45
N VAL A 89 -0.66 -3.01 5.75
CA VAL A 89 -0.69 -1.92 6.74
C VAL A 89 0.48 -2.06 7.69
N GLY A 90 1.40 -1.09 7.66
CA GLY A 90 2.49 -0.98 8.63
C GLY A 90 2.09 -0.19 9.89
N GLN A 91 3.02 -0.08 10.83
CA GLN A 91 2.83 0.65 12.08
C GLN A 91 3.33 2.10 12.03
N GLY A 92 3.83 2.54 10.90
CA GLY A 92 4.35 3.88 10.67
C GLY A 92 5.57 3.85 9.73
N THR A 93 5.84 4.98 9.08
CA THR A 93 6.93 5.09 8.11
C THR A 93 8.32 5.00 8.74
N ASP A 94 8.42 5.24 10.02
CA ASP A 94 9.63 5.11 10.85
C ASP A 94 9.80 3.74 11.49
N LYS A 95 8.75 2.92 11.50
CA LYS A 95 8.70 1.63 12.19
C LYS A 95 8.68 0.44 11.26
N THR A 96 7.92 0.52 10.18
CA THR A 96 7.74 -0.59 9.25
C THR A 96 8.35 -0.24 7.91
N ALA A 97 9.25 -1.08 7.43
CA ALA A 97 9.82 -0.95 6.11
C ALA A 97 9.71 -2.26 5.32
N TRP A 98 9.32 -2.13 4.07
CA TRP A 98 9.31 -3.26 3.13
C TRP A 98 10.35 -3.01 2.04
N ASN A 99 11.37 -3.87 2.00
CA ASN A 99 12.41 -3.84 1.00
C ASN A 99 12.11 -4.82 -0.12
N ILE A 100 12.23 -4.39 -1.36
CA ILE A 100 12.33 -5.26 -2.51
C ILE A 100 13.71 -5.13 -3.13
N GLY A 101 14.23 -6.26 -3.63
CA GLY A 101 15.48 -6.28 -4.36
C GLY A 101 16.74 -6.14 -3.53
N ASP A 102 16.70 -6.36 -2.22
CA ASP A 102 17.94 -6.43 -1.41
C ASP A 102 18.85 -7.57 -1.90
N GLU A 103 18.24 -8.64 -2.36
CA GLU A 103 18.90 -9.73 -3.08
C GLU A 103 18.08 -10.04 -4.32
N VAL A 104 18.64 -9.81 -5.48
CA VAL A 104 18.04 -10.26 -6.73
C VAL A 104 18.18 -11.79 -6.77
N PRO A 105 17.11 -12.58 -6.72
CA PRO A 105 17.23 -14.05 -6.65
C PRO A 105 17.97 -14.64 -7.84
N ASP A 106 17.85 -14.01 -9.01
CA ASP A 106 18.60 -14.35 -10.21
C ASP A 106 18.95 -13.06 -10.97
N PRO A 107 20.20 -12.58 -10.86
CA PRO A 107 20.62 -11.36 -11.53
C PRO A 107 20.53 -11.43 -13.07
N ASN A 108 20.47 -12.64 -13.65
CA ASN A 108 20.31 -12.79 -15.09
C ASN A 108 18.86 -12.60 -15.55
N LYS A 109 17.91 -12.65 -14.62
CA LYS A 109 16.49 -12.40 -14.87
C LYS A 109 16.05 -10.97 -14.55
N PHE A 110 16.93 -10.22 -13.90
CA PHE A 110 16.64 -8.81 -13.60
C PHE A 110 16.35 -8.02 -14.88
N GLY A 111 15.24 -7.30 -14.88
CA GLY A 111 14.78 -6.57 -16.07
C GLY A 111 14.05 -7.41 -17.11
N THR A 112 14.05 -8.72 -16.98
CA THR A 112 13.32 -9.62 -17.90
C THR A 112 12.06 -10.22 -17.26
N GLU A 113 12.04 -10.36 -15.92
CA GLU A 113 10.96 -10.97 -15.16
C GLU A 113 10.73 -10.25 -13.84
N TYR A 114 10.41 -8.98 -13.82
CA TYR A 114 9.91 -8.22 -12.64
C TYR A 114 10.71 -8.39 -11.33
N ASN A 115 11.96 -8.79 -11.40
CA ASN A 115 12.83 -8.89 -10.24
C ASN A 115 13.04 -7.50 -9.65
N GLY A 116 12.80 -7.35 -8.36
CA GLY A 116 12.92 -6.07 -7.67
C GLY A 116 11.65 -5.21 -7.72
N ASP A 117 10.54 -5.75 -8.22
CA ASP A 117 9.27 -5.05 -8.31
C ASP A 117 8.24 -5.57 -7.32
N TYR A 118 7.33 -4.70 -6.87
CA TYR A 118 6.08 -5.09 -6.21
C TYR A 118 5.11 -5.59 -7.28
N SER A 119 5.25 -6.82 -7.68
CA SER A 119 4.48 -7.41 -8.77
C SER A 119 3.30 -8.19 -8.22
N PHE A 120 2.10 -7.75 -8.57
CA PHE A 120 0.84 -8.34 -8.13
C PHE A 120 -0.04 -8.68 -9.35
N ASP A 121 0.54 -9.39 -10.28
CA ASP A 121 -0.06 -9.67 -11.58
C ASP A 121 -1.47 -10.28 -11.45
N GLY A 122 -2.44 -9.63 -12.07
CA GLY A 122 -3.84 -10.03 -12.04
C GLY A 122 -4.63 -9.56 -10.81
N ALA A 123 -4.02 -8.85 -9.86
CA ALA A 123 -4.76 -8.18 -8.80
C ALA A 123 -5.54 -6.97 -9.35
N LYS A 124 -6.76 -6.77 -8.87
CA LYS A 124 -7.57 -5.59 -9.20
C LYS A 124 -7.18 -4.39 -8.38
N THR A 125 -6.95 -4.57 -7.09
CA THR A 125 -6.57 -3.48 -6.21
C THR A 125 -5.56 -3.96 -5.17
N VAL A 126 -4.44 -3.26 -5.07
CA VAL A 126 -3.48 -3.45 -3.98
C VAL A 126 -3.27 -2.13 -3.26
N THR A 127 -3.28 -2.19 -1.94
CA THR A 127 -3.17 -1.02 -1.08
C THR A 127 -1.98 -1.16 -0.14
N PHE A 128 -1.18 -0.07 -0.03
CA PHE A 128 -0.07 0.05 0.92
C PHE A 128 -0.33 1.22 1.86
N LYS A 129 -0.22 1.01 3.16
CA LYS A 129 -0.47 2.06 4.16
C LYS A 129 0.57 2.07 5.28
N ASN A 130 0.91 3.26 5.73
CA ASN A 130 1.69 3.50 6.96
C ASN A 130 3.02 2.77 6.99
N MET A 131 3.82 2.84 5.94
CA MET A 131 5.12 2.18 5.89
C MET A 131 6.12 2.87 4.96
N THR A 132 7.37 2.49 5.09
CA THR A 132 8.41 2.82 4.12
C THR A 132 8.56 1.70 3.11
N LEU A 133 8.51 2.05 1.83
CA LEU A 133 8.81 1.19 0.69
C LEU A 133 10.18 1.55 0.13
N ARG A 134 11.03 0.57 -0.12
CA ARG A 134 12.41 0.81 -0.61
C ARG A 134 12.78 -0.16 -1.71
N SER A 135 13.70 0.27 -2.54
CA SER A 135 14.24 -0.53 -3.64
C SER A 135 15.46 -1.39 -3.28
N GLY A 136 15.94 -1.38 -2.04
CA GLY A 136 17.10 -2.16 -1.66
C GLY A 136 18.33 -1.91 -2.54
N LYS A 137 18.88 -2.94 -3.17
CA LYS A 137 20.08 -2.87 -4.04
C LYS A 137 19.77 -2.54 -5.49
N VAL A 138 18.52 -2.51 -5.89
CA VAL A 138 18.13 -2.17 -7.26
C VAL A 138 17.95 -0.67 -7.42
N ASP A 139 18.16 -0.18 -8.64
CA ASP A 139 18.09 1.26 -8.91
C ASP A 139 16.68 1.82 -8.85
N TYR A 140 15.66 0.98 -8.90
CA TYR A 140 14.28 1.40 -8.91
C TYR A 140 13.38 0.47 -8.08
N LEU A 141 12.25 0.98 -7.75
CA LEU A 141 11.16 0.27 -7.08
C LEU A 141 9.96 0.28 -8.02
N GLY A 142 9.47 -0.90 -8.39
CA GLY A 142 8.37 -1.02 -9.33
C GLY A 142 7.07 -1.41 -8.64
N PHE A 143 5.97 -0.86 -9.13
CA PHE A 143 4.62 -1.33 -8.87
C PHE A 143 4.07 -1.84 -10.19
N ILE A 144 3.96 -3.16 -10.35
CA ILE A 144 3.75 -3.75 -11.66
C ILE A 144 2.45 -4.55 -11.72
N ARG A 145 1.75 -4.39 -12.84
CA ARG A 145 0.61 -5.20 -13.28
C ARG A 145 -0.56 -5.25 -12.30
N ILE A 146 -0.87 -4.09 -11.74
CA ILE A 146 -2.01 -3.90 -10.85
C ILE A 146 -3.02 -3.02 -11.58
N ASP A 147 -4.30 -3.38 -11.57
CA ASP A 147 -5.34 -2.52 -12.14
C ASP A 147 -5.44 -1.21 -11.38
N ASN A 148 -5.56 -1.27 -10.06
CA ASN A 148 -5.64 -0.10 -9.21
C ASN A 148 -4.64 -0.20 -8.06
N THR A 149 -3.82 0.81 -7.89
CA THR A 149 -2.87 0.91 -6.77
C THR A 149 -3.28 2.05 -5.85
N VAL A 150 -3.27 1.79 -4.54
CA VAL A 150 -3.47 2.81 -3.52
C VAL A 150 -2.28 2.83 -2.57
N VAL A 151 -1.66 4.00 -2.41
CA VAL A 151 -0.54 4.20 -1.47
C VAL A 151 -0.89 5.38 -0.58
N GLU A 152 -0.97 5.15 0.72
CA GLU A 152 -1.44 6.13 1.69
C GLU A 152 -0.51 6.21 2.89
N ASN A 153 -0.11 7.43 3.25
CA ASN A 153 0.79 7.70 4.36
C ASN A 153 2.06 6.84 4.32
N CYS A 154 2.73 6.86 3.18
CA CYS A 154 3.95 6.08 2.94
C CYS A 154 5.14 6.99 2.61
N VAL A 155 6.34 6.43 2.82
CA VAL A 155 7.57 6.97 2.26
C VAL A 155 8.11 5.99 1.24
N ILE A 156 8.37 6.43 0.03
CA ILE A 156 8.95 5.62 -1.04
C ILE A 156 10.39 6.08 -1.23
N ASN A 157 11.34 5.25 -0.82
CA ASN A 157 12.77 5.54 -0.93
C ASN A 157 13.35 4.85 -2.17
N GLY A 158 13.74 5.65 -3.14
CA GLY A 158 14.28 5.23 -4.41
C GLY A 158 13.43 5.72 -5.57
N LYS A 159 14.02 5.74 -6.75
CA LYS A 159 13.31 6.05 -7.97
C LYS A 159 12.25 4.96 -8.23
N THR A 160 11.06 5.38 -8.61
CA THR A 160 9.90 4.48 -8.72
C THR A 160 9.44 4.37 -10.16
N ASP A 161 9.30 3.14 -10.63
CA ASP A 161 8.65 2.82 -11.90
C ASP A 161 7.27 2.24 -11.63
N TYR A 162 6.25 2.78 -12.26
CA TYR A 162 4.88 2.36 -12.09
C TYR A 162 4.30 1.84 -13.40
N TRP A 163 3.81 0.62 -13.35
CA TRP A 163 3.10 0.00 -14.45
C TRP A 163 1.77 -0.57 -13.97
N GLY A 164 0.73 0.21 -14.12
CA GLY A 164 -0.64 -0.17 -13.79
C GLY A 164 -1.57 0.00 -14.98
N TYR A 165 -2.80 -0.47 -14.83
CA TYR A 165 -3.71 -0.56 -15.97
C TYR A 165 -4.86 0.44 -15.91
N THR A 166 -5.38 0.76 -14.73
CA THR A 166 -6.59 1.58 -14.59
C THR A 166 -6.34 2.86 -13.80
N SER A 167 -5.88 2.75 -12.56
CA SER A 167 -5.64 3.93 -11.74
C SER A 167 -4.54 3.74 -10.69
N ALA A 168 -3.95 4.86 -10.28
CA ALA A 168 -3.09 4.92 -9.11
C ALA A 168 -3.47 6.13 -8.26
N VAL A 169 -3.61 5.92 -6.96
CA VAL A 169 -3.86 6.97 -5.98
C VAL A 169 -2.74 6.95 -4.95
N PHE A 170 -2.01 8.07 -4.86
CA PHE A 170 -1.01 8.30 -3.84
C PHE A 170 -1.50 9.44 -2.96
N LYS A 171 -1.61 9.19 -1.66
CA LYS A 171 -2.09 10.17 -0.70
C LYS A 171 -1.13 10.27 0.48
N ASP A 172 -0.88 11.51 0.94
CA ASP A 172 0.02 11.77 2.07
C ASP A 172 1.35 11.01 1.95
N THR A 173 1.88 10.90 0.73
CA THR A 173 3.03 10.04 0.41
C THR A 173 4.23 10.88 -0.04
N THR A 174 5.40 10.52 0.47
CA THR A 174 6.68 11.14 0.08
C THR A 174 7.45 10.22 -0.86
N PHE A 175 7.74 10.70 -2.06
CA PHE A 175 8.67 10.09 -3.00
C PHE A 175 10.06 10.69 -2.76
N ASN A 176 10.99 9.85 -2.34
CA ASN A 176 12.32 10.28 -1.92
C ASN A 176 13.41 9.64 -2.79
N ALA A 177 13.75 10.31 -3.88
CA ALA A 177 14.76 9.88 -4.85
C ALA A 177 15.75 11.01 -5.18
N PRO A 178 16.48 11.58 -4.18
CA PRO A 178 17.24 12.80 -4.33
C PRO A 178 18.43 12.69 -5.30
N SER A 179 18.87 11.49 -5.63
CA SER A 179 19.96 11.24 -6.59
C SER A 179 19.47 10.93 -8.00
N SER A 180 18.17 10.87 -8.20
CA SER A 180 17.59 10.44 -9.47
C SER A 180 17.07 11.60 -10.32
N ASN A 181 17.08 11.42 -11.64
CA ASN A 181 16.54 12.38 -12.59
C ASN A 181 15.02 12.54 -12.50
N TYR A 182 14.33 11.57 -11.89
CA TYR A 182 12.91 11.59 -11.60
C TYR A 182 12.61 10.82 -10.32
N ALA A 183 11.52 11.17 -9.66
CA ALA A 183 11.03 10.40 -8.52
C ALA A 183 10.16 9.23 -8.98
N LEU A 184 9.29 9.46 -9.95
CA LEU A 184 8.36 8.47 -10.48
C LEU A 184 8.40 8.45 -12.01
N TRP A 185 8.49 7.27 -12.58
CA TRP A 185 8.24 7.02 -13.99
C TRP A 185 6.99 6.16 -14.15
N THR A 186 6.04 6.59 -14.95
CA THR A 186 4.77 5.87 -15.13
C THR A 186 4.57 5.38 -16.56
N TYR A 187 4.01 4.18 -16.64
CA TYR A 187 3.57 3.53 -17.87
C TYR A 187 2.09 3.16 -17.77
N CYS A 188 1.35 3.32 -18.85
CA CYS A 188 0.05 2.71 -19.09
C CYS A 188 -1.08 2.98 -18.10
N SER A 189 -0.92 3.81 -17.07
CA SER A 189 -2.00 4.10 -16.13
C SER A 189 -2.87 5.23 -16.63
N PRO A 190 -4.14 5.00 -16.98
CA PRO A 190 -5.01 6.05 -17.53
C PRO A 190 -5.22 7.22 -16.58
N THR A 191 -5.29 6.95 -15.27
CA THR A 191 -5.49 8.00 -14.28
C THR A 191 -4.57 7.83 -13.08
N MET A 192 -3.80 8.88 -12.78
CA MET A 192 -2.99 8.96 -11.58
C MET A 192 -3.39 10.18 -10.76
N THR A 193 -3.55 10.00 -9.47
CA THR A 193 -3.88 11.08 -8.54
C THR A 193 -2.88 11.10 -7.40
N PHE A 194 -2.27 12.27 -7.21
CA PHE A 194 -1.40 12.57 -6.09
C PHE A 194 -2.09 13.61 -5.22
N ASP A 195 -2.36 13.27 -3.97
CA ASP A 195 -3.01 14.15 -3.01
C ASP A 195 -2.10 14.34 -1.80
N THR A 196 -1.72 15.59 -1.53
CA THR A 196 -0.84 15.96 -0.41
C THR A 196 0.51 15.21 -0.46
N CYS A 197 1.04 14.97 -1.66
CA CYS A 197 2.31 14.26 -1.84
C CYS A 197 3.51 15.20 -1.89
N THR A 198 4.67 14.67 -1.50
CA THR A 198 5.96 15.36 -1.61
C THR A 198 6.89 14.58 -2.53
N PHE A 199 7.49 15.27 -3.49
CA PHE A 199 8.47 14.69 -4.42
C PHE A 199 9.84 15.31 -4.16
N ASN A 200 10.81 14.49 -3.76
CA ASN A 200 12.21 14.86 -3.60
C ASN A 200 13.03 14.15 -4.69
N ALA A 201 13.43 14.88 -5.72
CA ALA A 201 14.24 14.35 -6.82
C ALA A 201 15.31 15.36 -7.25
N ASN A 202 16.36 14.90 -7.89
CA ASN A 202 17.32 15.80 -8.49
C ASN A 202 16.81 16.43 -9.80
N GLY A 203 15.82 15.82 -10.42
CA GLY A 203 15.23 16.25 -11.68
C GLY A 203 13.71 16.36 -11.59
N LYS A 204 13.00 15.57 -12.38
CA LYS A 204 11.55 15.63 -12.52
C LYS A 204 10.84 15.00 -11.32
N ALA A 205 9.69 15.54 -10.91
CA ALA A 205 8.80 14.85 -9.99
C ALA A 205 8.27 13.55 -10.61
N ILE A 206 7.76 13.67 -11.82
CA ILE A 206 7.20 12.55 -12.57
C ILE A 206 7.69 12.58 -14.03
N ASN A 207 7.88 11.41 -14.60
CA ASN A 207 8.11 11.20 -16.01
C ASN A 207 6.99 10.31 -16.56
N VAL A 208 6.18 10.84 -17.42
CA VAL A 208 5.04 10.13 -18.02
C VAL A 208 5.49 9.55 -19.35
N TYR A 209 5.36 8.24 -19.50
CA TYR A 209 5.69 7.54 -20.72
C TYR A 209 4.42 7.00 -21.38
N THR A 210 4.06 7.57 -22.52
CA THR A 210 2.80 7.29 -23.23
C THR A 210 2.96 6.41 -24.46
N ASP A 211 4.20 6.16 -24.88
CA ASP A 211 4.53 5.43 -26.12
C ASP A 211 4.92 3.98 -25.84
N TYR A 212 4.22 3.32 -24.93
CA TYR A 212 4.46 1.92 -24.70
C TYR A 212 3.61 1.05 -25.64
N SER A 213 4.20 -0.02 -26.16
CA SER A 213 3.63 -0.87 -27.23
C SER A 213 2.28 -1.54 -26.92
N ALA A 214 1.81 -1.49 -25.70
CA ALA A 214 0.48 -1.98 -25.32
C ALA A 214 -0.65 -1.00 -25.68
N GLY A 215 -0.35 0.10 -26.33
CA GLY A 215 -1.27 1.15 -26.77
C GLY A 215 -0.96 2.47 -26.11
N ALA A 216 -0.85 3.52 -26.91
CA ALA A 216 -0.83 4.89 -26.40
C ALA A 216 -2.15 5.15 -25.68
N HIS A 217 -2.09 5.51 -24.41
CA HIS A 217 -3.26 5.85 -23.63
C HIS A 217 -3.20 7.32 -23.26
N ASP A 218 -4.35 7.96 -23.26
CA ASP A 218 -4.48 9.27 -22.66
C ASP A 218 -4.30 9.13 -21.16
N ILE A 219 -3.16 9.59 -20.66
CA ILE A 219 -2.84 9.55 -19.24
C ILE A 219 -3.29 10.86 -18.59
N THR A 220 -4.11 10.74 -17.57
CA THR A 220 -4.51 11.88 -16.73
C THR A 220 -3.72 11.87 -15.44
N VAL A 221 -3.01 12.94 -15.15
CA VAL A 221 -2.24 13.09 -13.90
C VAL A 221 -2.79 14.28 -13.12
N ASN A 222 -3.29 14.02 -11.93
CA ASN A 222 -3.86 15.02 -11.03
C ASN A 222 -2.91 15.25 -9.84
N PHE A 223 -2.52 16.50 -9.61
CA PHE A 223 -1.76 16.91 -8.44
C PHE A 223 -2.62 17.81 -7.55
N ASN A 224 -2.91 17.37 -6.34
CA ASN A 224 -3.68 18.12 -5.35
C ASN A 224 -2.78 18.42 -4.15
N ASN A 225 -2.52 19.69 -3.84
CA ASN A 225 -1.74 20.12 -2.69
C ASN A 225 -0.35 19.48 -2.59
N CYS A 226 0.29 19.18 -3.70
CA CYS A 226 1.59 18.53 -3.72
C CYS A 226 2.75 19.54 -3.61
N THR A 227 3.87 19.07 -3.05
CA THR A 227 5.13 19.78 -2.96
C THR A 227 6.18 19.09 -3.83
N VAL A 228 6.90 19.86 -4.64
CA VAL A 228 8.00 19.35 -5.47
C VAL A 228 9.29 20.05 -5.06
N ASN A 229 10.22 19.28 -4.52
CA ASN A 229 11.56 19.70 -4.17
C ASN A 229 12.53 19.13 -5.22
N SER A 230 12.90 19.96 -6.18
CA SER A 230 13.73 19.56 -7.30
C SER A 230 14.67 20.69 -7.67
N ASN A 231 15.86 20.35 -8.19
CA ASN A 231 16.81 21.32 -8.74
C ASN A 231 16.42 21.84 -10.13
N PHE A 232 15.45 21.20 -10.75
CA PHE A 232 14.95 21.53 -12.08
C PHE A 232 13.44 21.78 -12.05
N GLN A 233 12.95 22.57 -13.00
CA GLN A 233 11.52 22.67 -13.20
C GLN A 233 10.97 21.29 -13.59
N SER A 234 9.95 20.85 -12.89
CA SER A 234 9.29 19.59 -13.22
C SER A 234 8.46 19.80 -14.49
N TYR A 235 8.81 19.08 -15.52
CA TYR A 235 7.98 19.00 -16.72
C TYR A 235 7.21 17.69 -16.67
N VAL A 236 5.93 17.76 -16.96
CA VAL A 236 5.15 16.63 -17.45
C VAL A 236 5.38 16.64 -18.95
N SER A 237 6.09 15.68 -19.47
CA SER A 237 6.33 15.55 -20.91
C SER A 237 5.59 14.35 -21.46
#